data_a777b49afffd78d0de23c5d8b29e6fb2
#
_entry.id   a777b49afffd78d0de23c5d8b29e6fb2
#
_cell.length_a   1.000
_cell.length_b   1.000
_cell.length_c   1.000
_cell.angle_alpha   90.00
_cell.angle_beta   90.00
_cell.angle_gamma   90.00
#
_symmetry.space_group_name_H-M   'P 1'
#
loop_
_entity.id
_entity.type
_entity.pdbx_description
1 polymer ?
#
loop_
_entity_poly.entity_id
_entity_poly.type
_entity_poly.pdbx_seq_one_letter_code
_entity_poly.pdbx_strand_id
1 'polypeptide(L)'
;MTEPIESTAGEYFGARVAEYDALIRACVPRYDEMLERLVGYLPPAPAAILELGTGTGNLACAVAARFPDAALTLVDAAPEMLELAGQRLPGASRVVSRFEGLAMPEGSFDLITSAISLHHVEDTAAHYARLFAALRPGGALVVADQLMGRTPDLHGVNWEAWLAHCRAPGNCTEEQTRSFLDHAAAHDHYTPLEEHFDLLRATGFVELDCVWRNWIWGIIHARRPA
;
A
#
# COMPACT_ATOMS: atom_id res chain seq x y z
N MET A 1 -35.27 7.82 9.44
CA MET A 1 -33.90 8.29 9.18
C MET A 1 -33.11 7.03 8.94
N THR A 2 -32.82 6.71 7.68
CA THR A 2 -31.91 5.63 7.31
C THR A 2 -30.49 6.13 7.63
N GLU A 3 -29.77 5.40 8.47
CA GLU A 3 -28.33 5.64 8.67
C GLU A 3 -27.65 5.62 7.28
N PRO A 4 -26.69 6.53 7.01
CA PRO A 4 -25.94 6.47 5.78
C PRO A 4 -25.21 5.11 5.76
N ILE A 5 -25.37 4.36 4.68
CA ILE A 5 -24.58 3.17 4.42
C ILE A 5 -23.13 3.66 4.31
N GLU A 6 -22.28 3.30 5.29
CA GLU A 6 -20.86 3.61 5.26
C GLU A 6 -20.27 2.95 4.00
N SER A 7 -19.78 3.77 3.07
CA SER A 7 -19.12 3.27 1.86
C SER A 7 -17.83 2.56 2.25
N THR A 8 -17.60 1.39 1.69
CA THR A 8 -16.31 0.69 1.88
C THR A 8 -15.16 1.48 1.24
N ALA A 9 -13.90 1.24 1.68
CA ALA A 9 -12.74 1.85 1.07
C ALA A 9 -12.70 1.63 -0.46
N GLY A 10 -13.08 0.44 -0.94
CA GLY A 10 -13.18 0.14 -2.38
C GLY A 10 -14.19 1.02 -3.11
N GLU A 11 -15.38 1.25 -2.54
CA GLU A 11 -16.39 2.14 -3.14
C GLU A 11 -15.93 3.61 -3.14
N TYR A 12 -15.24 4.04 -2.07
CA TYR A 12 -14.69 5.39 -1.98
C TYR A 12 -13.69 5.67 -3.10
N PHE A 13 -12.75 4.76 -3.34
CA PHE A 13 -11.74 4.92 -4.39
C PHE A 13 -12.29 4.65 -5.80
N GLY A 14 -13.18 3.67 -5.98
CA GLY A 14 -13.83 3.40 -7.25
C GLY A 14 -14.56 4.59 -7.83
N ALA A 15 -15.24 5.38 -6.99
CA ALA A 15 -15.91 6.61 -7.40
C ALA A 15 -14.96 7.75 -7.85
N ARG A 16 -13.64 7.65 -7.58
CA ARG A 16 -12.64 8.71 -7.83
C ARG A 16 -11.55 8.32 -8.83
N VAL A 17 -11.71 7.21 -9.54
CA VAL A 17 -10.70 6.69 -10.49
C VAL A 17 -10.14 7.74 -11.44
N ALA A 18 -11.01 8.59 -12.02
CA ALA A 18 -10.60 9.60 -12.99
C ALA A 18 -9.66 10.68 -12.42
N GLU A 19 -9.73 10.95 -11.13
CA GLU A 19 -8.97 12.01 -10.45
C GLU A 19 -7.86 11.47 -9.58
N TYR A 20 -7.83 10.16 -9.33
CA TYR A 20 -6.99 9.52 -8.33
C TYR A 20 -5.50 9.82 -8.51
N ASP A 21 -4.97 9.73 -9.72
CA ASP A 21 -3.55 9.91 -9.98
C ASP A 21 -3.05 11.34 -9.68
N ALA A 22 -3.89 12.33 -9.90
CA ALA A 22 -3.60 13.72 -9.55
C ALA A 22 -3.75 13.92 -8.02
N LEU A 23 -4.80 13.35 -7.45
CA LEU A 23 -5.14 13.50 -6.04
C LEU A 23 -4.09 12.86 -5.13
N ILE A 24 -3.63 11.64 -5.46
CA ILE A 24 -2.62 10.95 -4.64
C ILE A 24 -1.27 11.69 -4.65
N ARG A 25 -0.87 12.29 -5.80
CA ARG A 25 0.34 13.10 -5.89
C ARG A 25 0.24 14.42 -5.13
N ALA A 26 -0.96 14.99 -5.05
CA ALA A 26 -1.21 16.20 -4.26
C ALA A 26 -1.23 15.91 -2.75
N CYS A 27 -1.77 14.76 -2.34
CA CYS A 27 -1.94 14.36 -0.94
C CYS A 27 -0.65 13.76 -0.33
N VAL A 28 0.09 12.97 -1.11
CA VAL A 28 1.29 12.26 -0.63
C VAL A 28 2.55 13.01 -1.03
N PRO A 29 3.23 13.66 -0.07
CA PRO A 29 4.45 14.40 -0.37
C PRO A 29 5.54 13.47 -0.89
N ARG A 30 6.17 13.87 -2.00
CA ARG A 30 7.23 13.08 -2.68
C ARG A 30 6.75 11.71 -3.17
N TYR A 31 5.49 11.60 -3.61
CA TYR A 31 4.86 10.34 -4.04
C TYR A 31 5.69 9.59 -5.10
N ASP A 32 6.07 10.26 -6.19
CA ASP A 32 6.82 9.60 -7.26
C ASP A 32 8.22 9.15 -6.79
N GLU A 33 8.89 9.91 -5.91
CA GLU A 33 10.14 9.49 -5.28
C GLU A 33 9.91 8.28 -4.36
N MET A 34 8.83 8.24 -3.59
CA MET A 34 8.49 7.08 -2.75
C MET A 34 8.36 5.81 -3.59
N LEU A 35 7.66 5.86 -4.73
CA LEU A 35 7.56 4.71 -5.63
C LEU A 35 8.90 4.33 -6.25
N GLU A 36 9.70 5.30 -6.68
CA GLU A 36 11.06 5.06 -7.18
C GLU A 36 11.94 4.37 -6.13
N ARG A 37 11.93 4.86 -4.88
CA ARG A 37 12.64 4.26 -3.76
C ARG A 37 12.16 2.84 -3.48
N LEU A 38 10.84 2.62 -3.41
CA LEU A 38 10.27 1.29 -3.21
C LEU A 38 10.79 0.31 -4.27
N VAL A 39 10.68 0.68 -5.54
CA VAL A 39 11.18 -0.13 -6.66
C VAL A 39 12.69 -0.40 -6.53
N GLY A 40 13.47 0.56 -6.01
CA GLY A 40 14.91 0.41 -5.76
C GLY A 40 15.27 -0.72 -4.78
N TYR A 41 14.39 -1.02 -3.82
CA TYR A 41 14.61 -2.05 -2.79
C TYR A 41 13.99 -3.41 -3.12
N LEU A 42 13.36 -3.57 -4.28
CA LEU A 42 12.83 -4.87 -4.72
C LEU A 42 13.97 -5.86 -5.01
N PRO A 43 13.77 -7.18 -4.79
CA PRO A 43 14.77 -8.20 -5.07
C PRO A 43 15.16 -8.20 -6.57
N PRO A 44 16.35 -8.70 -6.94
CA PRO A 44 16.91 -8.46 -8.28
C PRO A 44 16.17 -9.16 -9.42
N ALA A 45 15.50 -10.29 -9.19
CA ALA A 45 14.89 -11.09 -10.27
C ALA A 45 13.68 -11.91 -9.79
N PRO A 46 12.60 -11.25 -9.29
CA PRO A 46 11.39 -11.97 -8.91
C PRO A 46 10.70 -12.48 -10.18
N ALA A 47 10.31 -13.77 -10.19
CA ALA A 47 9.58 -14.36 -11.30
C ALA A 47 8.06 -14.26 -11.13
N ALA A 48 7.57 -14.25 -9.89
CA ALA A 48 6.16 -14.12 -9.56
C ALA A 48 5.97 -13.01 -8.51
N ILE A 49 5.18 -12.00 -8.87
CA ILE A 49 4.96 -10.79 -8.08
C ILE A 49 3.47 -10.64 -7.77
N LEU A 50 3.15 -10.37 -6.52
CA LEU A 50 1.81 -9.96 -6.07
C LEU A 50 1.85 -8.50 -5.66
N GLU A 51 1.00 -7.67 -6.25
CA GLU A 51 0.76 -6.30 -5.80
C GLU A 51 -0.61 -6.19 -5.16
N LEU A 52 -0.64 -5.69 -3.93
CA LEU A 52 -1.84 -5.51 -3.11
C LEU A 52 -2.27 -4.05 -3.11
N GLY A 53 -3.56 -3.79 -3.31
CA GLY A 53 -4.09 -2.44 -3.41
C GLY A 53 -3.52 -1.69 -4.61
N THR A 54 -3.59 -2.32 -5.79
CA THR A 54 -2.96 -1.83 -7.01
C THR A 54 -3.45 -0.44 -7.42
N GLY A 55 -4.70 -0.09 -7.09
CA GLY A 55 -5.31 1.15 -7.53
C GLY A 55 -5.28 1.26 -9.05
N THR A 56 -4.91 2.43 -9.55
CA THR A 56 -4.79 2.69 -11.00
C THR A 56 -3.56 2.07 -11.66
N GLY A 57 -2.68 1.38 -10.88
CA GLY A 57 -1.50 0.69 -11.38
C GLY A 57 -0.22 1.53 -11.39
N ASN A 58 -0.12 2.58 -10.61
CA ASN A 58 1.08 3.44 -10.60
C ASN A 58 2.34 2.67 -10.18
N LEU A 59 2.29 1.91 -9.07
CA LEU A 59 3.39 1.05 -8.65
C LEU A 59 3.57 -0.12 -9.62
N ALA A 60 2.47 -0.79 -10.02
CA ALA A 60 2.49 -1.90 -10.96
C ALA A 60 3.24 -1.59 -12.25
N CYS A 61 3.02 -0.41 -12.84
CA CYS A 61 3.73 0.04 -14.04
C CYS A 61 5.24 0.17 -13.81
N ALA A 62 5.67 0.70 -12.67
CA ALA A 62 7.08 0.84 -12.33
C ALA A 62 7.73 -0.54 -12.07
N VAL A 63 7.00 -1.46 -11.41
CA VAL A 63 7.42 -2.85 -11.20
C VAL A 63 7.55 -3.61 -12.52
N ALA A 64 6.54 -3.52 -13.40
CA ALA A 64 6.56 -4.17 -14.71
C ALA A 64 7.69 -3.64 -15.62
N ALA A 65 7.97 -2.34 -15.57
CA ALA A 65 9.09 -1.76 -16.31
C ALA A 65 10.45 -2.29 -15.85
N ARG A 66 10.61 -2.59 -14.54
CA ARG A 66 11.83 -3.17 -13.99
C ARG A 66 11.94 -4.67 -14.25
N PHE A 67 10.82 -5.39 -14.25
CA PHE A 67 10.75 -6.85 -14.36
C PHE A 67 9.78 -7.27 -15.48
N PRO A 68 10.10 -7.01 -16.74
CA PRO A 68 9.17 -7.21 -17.86
C PRO A 68 8.78 -8.68 -18.07
N ASP A 69 9.59 -9.62 -17.59
CA ASP A 69 9.34 -11.06 -17.73
C ASP A 69 8.64 -11.68 -16.49
N ALA A 70 8.43 -10.91 -15.44
CA ALA A 70 7.79 -11.41 -14.24
C ALA A 70 6.27 -11.60 -14.42
N ALA A 71 5.73 -12.68 -13.87
CA ALA A 71 4.29 -12.86 -13.76
C ALA A 71 3.74 -11.93 -12.67
N LEU A 72 2.94 -10.94 -13.07
CA LEU A 72 2.38 -9.93 -12.18
C LEU A 72 0.91 -10.22 -11.89
N THR A 73 0.55 -10.29 -10.61
CA THR A 73 -0.82 -10.40 -10.13
C THR A 73 -1.20 -9.12 -9.40
N LEU A 74 -2.24 -8.44 -9.89
CA LEU A 74 -2.76 -7.18 -9.38
C LEU A 74 -4.04 -7.43 -8.58
N VAL A 75 -4.10 -6.91 -7.36
CA VAL A 75 -5.26 -7.07 -6.48
C VAL A 75 -5.76 -5.71 -6.04
N ASP A 76 -7.06 -5.50 -6.15
CA ASP A 76 -7.74 -4.34 -5.58
C ASP A 76 -9.19 -4.70 -5.22
N ALA A 77 -9.77 -4.00 -4.27
CA ALA A 77 -11.17 -4.16 -3.90
C ALA A 77 -12.13 -3.41 -4.85
N ALA A 78 -11.63 -2.38 -5.55
CA ALA A 78 -12.36 -1.58 -6.52
C ALA A 78 -12.15 -2.12 -7.94
N PRO A 79 -13.16 -2.71 -8.59
CA PRO A 79 -13.04 -3.24 -9.95
C PRO A 79 -12.69 -2.16 -10.98
N GLU A 80 -13.15 -0.92 -10.78
CA GLU A 80 -12.87 0.21 -11.65
C GLU A 80 -11.38 0.59 -11.64
N MET A 81 -10.73 0.49 -10.49
CA MET A 81 -9.29 0.66 -10.35
C MET A 81 -8.53 -0.40 -11.14
N LEU A 82 -8.88 -1.67 -10.95
CA LEU A 82 -8.25 -2.79 -11.69
C LEU A 82 -8.50 -2.76 -13.19
N GLU A 83 -9.63 -2.22 -13.64
CA GLU A 83 -9.87 -2.03 -15.05
C GLU A 83 -8.85 -1.07 -15.66
N LEU A 84 -8.61 0.08 -15.02
CA LEU A 84 -7.62 1.05 -15.48
C LEU A 84 -6.19 0.47 -15.41
N ALA A 85 -5.83 -0.19 -14.31
CA ALA A 85 -4.55 -0.88 -14.20
C ALA A 85 -4.36 -1.94 -15.30
N GLY A 86 -5.40 -2.68 -15.63
CA GLY A 86 -5.39 -3.66 -16.71
C GLY A 86 -5.25 -3.07 -18.12
N GLN A 87 -5.76 -1.87 -18.36
CA GLN A 87 -5.51 -1.14 -19.61
C GLN A 87 -4.03 -0.76 -19.75
N ARG A 88 -3.38 -0.39 -18.64
CA ARG A 88 -1.93 -0.06 -18.60
C ARG A 88 -1.06 -1.31 -18.71
N LEU A 89 -1.51 -2.43 -18.13
CA LEU A 89 -0.76 -3.70 -18.01
C LEU A 89 -1.61 -4.88 -18.48
N PRO A 90 -1.87 -5.01 -19.79
CA PRO A 90 -2.80 -6.04 -20.33
C PRO A 90 -2.33 -7.48 -20.09
N GLY A 91 -1.03 -7.70 -19.84
CA GLY A 91 -0.45 -9.01 -19.52
C GLY A 91 -0.55 -9.43 -18.06
N ALA A 92 -0.95 -8.54 -17.15
CA ALA A 92 -1.05 -8.86 -15.74
C ALA A 92 -2.36 -9.60 -15.39
N SER A 93 -2.27 -10.56 -14.47
CA SER A 93 -3.46 -11.18 -13.85
C SER A 93 -4.13 -10.18 -12.90
N ARG A 94 -5.47 -10.18 -12.87
CA ARG A 94 -6.25 -9.25 -12.04
C ARG A 94 -7.22 -10.01 -11.15
N VAL A 95 -7.27 -9.63 -9.87
CA VAL A 95 -8.14 -10.23 -8.87
C VAL A 95 -8.87 -9.14 -8.11
N VAL A 96 -10.18 -9.04 -8.30
CA VAL A 96 -11.03 -8.15 -7.47
C VAL A 96 -11.26 -8.85 -6.14
N SER A 97 -10.67 -8.34 -5.08
CA SER A 97 -10.79 -8.89 -3.73
C SER A 97 -10.40 -7.88 -2.67
N ARG A 98 -11.07 -7.92 -1.52
CA ARG A 98 -10.53 -7.37 -0.27
C ARG A 98 -9.41 -8.28 0.23
N PHE A 99 -8.50 -7.74 1.05
CA PHE A 99 -7.34 -8.49 1.54
C PHE A 99 -7.73 -9.70 2.38
N GLU A 100 -8.79 -9.62 3.18
CA GLU A 100 -9.27 -10.71 4.04
C GLU A 100 -9.77 -11.91 3.23
N GLY A 101 -10.41 -11.67 2.09
CA GLY A 101 -10.96 -12.70 1.22
C GLY A 101 -10.01 -13.22 0.14
N LEU A 102 -8.82 -12.61 0.01
CA LEU A 102 -7.88 -12.95 -1.05
C LEU A 102 -7.28 -14.35 -0.85
N ALA A 103 -7.44 -15.23 -1.82
CA ALA A 103 -6.75 -16.51 -1.84
C ALA A 103 -5.28 -16.31 -2.29
N MET A 104 -4.35 -16.61 -1.39
CA MET A 104 -2.91 -16.58 -1.65
C MET A 104 -2.33 -17.98 -1.41
N PRO A 105 -2.05 -18.76 -2.46
CA PRO A 105 -1.45 -20.09 -2.29
C PRO A 105 -0.05 -19.98 -1.64
N GLU A 106 0.28 -20.96 -0.78
CA GLU A 106 1.57 -20.98 -0.08
C GLU A 106 2.74 -21.05 -1.07
N GLY A 107 3.81 -20.31 -0.79
CA GLY A 107 5.05 -20.33 -1.57
C GLY A 107 4.87 -19.98 -3.05
N SER A 108 3.93 -19.10 -3.39
CA SER A 108 3.62 -18.77 -4.77
C SER A 108 4.35 -17.56 -5.31
N PHE A 109 4.81 -16.65 -4.44
CA PHE A 109 5.37 -15.37 -4.85
C PHE A 109 6.82 -15.20 -4.39
N ASP A 110 7.65 -14.59 -5.24
CA ASP A 110 9.01 -14.18 -4.91
C ASP A 110 9.02 -12.77 -4.30
N LEU A 111 8.00 -11.97 -4.62
CA LEU A 111 7.82 -10.62 -4.14
C LEU A 111 6.34 -10.37 -3.86
N ILE A 112 6.06 -9.79 -2.71
CA ILE A 112 4.78 -9.13 -2.42
C ILE A 112 5.06 -7.65 -2.18
N THR A 113 4.31 -6.77 -2.84
CA THR A 113 4.47 -5.32 -2.71
C THR A 113 3.12 -4.63 -2.61
N SER A 114 3.13 -3.43 -2.06
CA SER A 114 1.95 -2.57 -1.91
C SER A 114 2.38 -1.12 -1.77
N ALA A 115 1.54 -0.19 -2.22
CA ALA A 115 1.71 1.22 -1.92
C ALA A 115 0.38 1.84 -1.46
N ILE A 116 0.36 2.31 -0.20
CA ILE A 116 -0.73 3.11 0.37
C ILE A 116 -2.06 2.32 0.38
N SER A 117 -2.05 1.12 0.97
CA SER A 117 -3.28 0.32 1.06
C SER A 117 -3.35 -0.62 2.27
N LEU A 118 -2.21 -1.02 2.87
CA LEU A 118 -2.23 -1.98 3.98
C LEU A 118 -2.77 -1.39 5.29
N HIS A 119 -2.81 -0.07 5.42
CA HIS A 119 -3.48 0.60 6.54
C HIS A 119 -5.00 0.35 6.59
N HIS A 120 -5.61 -0.19 5.54
CA HIS A 120 -7.01 -0.64 5.56
C HIS A 120 -7.19 -2.03 6.17
N VAL A 121 -6.11 -2.72 6.57
CA VAL A 121 -6.17 -4.04 7.19
C VAL A 121 -6.39 -3.89 8.70
N GLU A 122 -7.49 -4.45 9.21
CA GLU A 122 -7.82 -4.39 10.64
C GLU A 122 -6.92 -5.33 11.46
N ASP A 123 -6.75 -6.59 11.04
CA ASP A 123 -5.86 -7.57 11.70
C ASP A 123 -4.52 -7.67 10.95
N THR A 124 -3.62 -6.74 11.24
CA THR A 124 -2.28 -6.68 10.65
C THR A 124 -1.45 -7.94 10.95
N ALA A 125 -1.61 -8.54 12.14
CA ALA A 125 -0.87 -9.75 12.53
C ALA A 125 -1.27 -10.95 11.66
N ALA A 126 -2.57 -11.21 11.54
CA ALA A 126 -3.09 -12.27 10.66
C ALA A 126 -2.73 -12.01 9.20
N HIS A 127 -2.75 -10.75 8.76
CA HIS A 127 -2.38 -10.39 7.41
C HIS A 127 -0.91 -10.71 7.12
N TYR A 128 0.02 -10.32 7.98
CA TYR A 128 1.45 -10.65 7.83
C TYR A 128 1.70 -12.15 7.83
N ALA A 129 0.99 -12.95 8.65
CA ALA A 129 1.10 -14.40 8.62
C ALA A 129 0.70 -14.98 7.26
N ARG A 130 -0.35 -14.45 6.64
CA ARG A 130 -0.79 -14.86 5.29
C ARG A 130 0.21 -14.45 4.20
N LEU A 131 0.76 -13.23 4.27
CA LEU A 131 1.80 -12.76 3.34
C LEU A 131 3.06 -13.62 3.46
N PHE A 132 3.48 -13.94 4.69
CA PHE A 132 4.62 -14.82 4.93
C PHE A 132 4.42 -16.21 4.32
N ALA A 133 3.27 -16.82 4.51
CA ALA A 133 2.95 -18.12 3.94
C ALA A 133 2.94 -18.09 2.40
N ALA A 134 2.44 -17.01 1.80
CA ALA A 134 2.35 -16.84 0.35
C ALA A 134 3.72 -16.60 -0.33
N LEU A 135 4.68 -16.03 0.38
CA LEU A 135 6.03 -15.84 -0.13
C LEU A 135 6.77 -17.18 -0.21
N ARG A 136 7.62 -17.34 -1.22
CA ARG A 136 8.62 -18.43 -1.28
C ARG A 136 9.71 -18.22 -0.23
N PRO A 137 10.41 -19.28 0.22
CA PRO A 137 11.65 -19.11 0.96
C PRO A 137 12.61 -18.16 0.22
N GLY A 138 13.18 -17.19 0.93
CA GLY A 138 14.00 -16.13 0.33
C GLY A 138 13.23 -15.00 -0.35
N GLY A 139 11.90 -15.06 -0.41
CA GLY A 139 11.05 -14.02 -0.98
C GLY A 139 10.99 -12.75 -0.12
N ALA A 140 10.59 -11.64 -0.71
CA ALA A 140 10.56 -10.33 -0.06
C ALA A 140 9.15 -9.74 0.04
N LEU A 141 8.91 -9.01 1.13
CA LEU A 141 7.80 -8.09 1.31
C LEU A 141 8.37 -6.66 1.32
N VAL A 142 7.93 -5.82 0.39
CA VAL A 142 8.35 -4.40 0.34
C VAL A 142 7.11 -3.53 0.16
N VAL A 143 6.79 -2.74 1.18
CA VAL A 143 5.54 -1.98 1.22
C VAL A 143 5.79 -0.52 1.59
N ALA A 144 5.13 0.40 0.90
CA ALA A 144 5.07 1.80 1.25
C ALA A 144 3.70 2.09 1.86
N ASP A 145 3.66 2.67 3.07
CA ASP A 145 2.39 2.97 3.72
C ASP A 145 2.48 4.10 4.74
N GLN A 146 1.34 4.44 5.33
CA GLN A 146 1.24 5.37 6.45
C GLN A 146 1.71 4.68 7.75
N LEU A 147 2.64 5.33 8.45
CA LEU A 147 3.23 4.82 9.68
C LEU A 147 2.97 5.80 10.83
N MET A 148 2.41 5.32 11.91
CA MET A 148 2.32 6.14 13.12
C MET A 148 3.70 6.52 13.68
N GLY A 149 3.75 7.65 14.36
CA GLY A 149 4.85 7.96 15.27
C GLY A 149 4.81 7.02 16.49
N ARG A 150 5.97 6.71 17.05
CA ARG A 150 6.09 5.83 18.23
C ARG A 150 5.30 6.33 19.44
N THR A 151 5.20 7.64 19.60
CA THR A 151 4.42 8.28 20.67
C THR A 151 3.36 9.21 20.07
N PRO A 152 2.27 9.51 20.79
CA PRO A 152 1.27 10.48 20.34
C PRO A 152 1.87 11.82 19.92
N ASP A 153 2.85 12.33 20.66
CA ASP A 153 3.52 13.61 20.37
C ASP A 153 4.27 13.55 19.04
N LEU A 154 5.09 12.50 18.82
CA LEU A 154 5.81 12.31 17.56
C LEU A 154 4.86 12.05 16.38
N HIS A 155 3.76 11.34 16.62
CA HIS A 155 2.75 11.17 15.60
C HIS A 155 2.10 12.51 15.24
N GLY A 156 1.74 13.30 16.25
CA GLY A 156 1.16 14.65 16.07
C GLY A 156 2.05 15.55 15.21
N VAL A 157 3.37 15.58 15.47
CA VAL A 157 4.32 16.36 14.66
C VAL A 157 4.31 15.91 13.18
N ASN A 158 4.35 14.60 12.93
CA ASN A 158 4.34 14.06 11.56
C ASN A 158 3.00 14.30 10.85
N TRP A 159 1.90 14.16 11.59
CA TRP A 159 0.54 14.38 11.10
C TRP A 159 0.30 15.83 10.71
N GLU A 160 0.68 16.78 11.58
CA GLU A 160 0.56 18.22 11.29
C GLU A 160 1.44 18.65 10.10
N ALA A 161 2.65 18.08 9.96
CA ALA A 161 3.49 18.34 8.81
C ALA A 161 2.85 17.85 7.49
N TRP A 162 2.21 16.66 7.51
CA TRP A 162 1.44 16.15 6.38
C TRP A 162 0.21 17.02 6.08
N LEU A 163 -0.57 17.41 7.09
CA LEU A 163 -1.71 18.31 6.90
C LEU A 163 -1.30 19.67 6.34
N ALA A 164 -0.18 20.22 6.79
CA ALA A 164 0.37 21.46 6.25
C ALA A 164 0.75 21.31 4.76
N HIS A 165 1.28 20.14 4.37
CA HIS A 165 1.53 19.84 2.96
C HIS A 165 0.22 19.78 2.17
N CYS A 166 -0.80 19.05 2.63
CA CYS A 166 -2.09 18.97 1.94
C CYS A 166 -2.72 20.37 1.73
N ARG A 167 -2.64 21.23 2.72
CA ARG A 167 -3.19 22.60 2.70
C ARG A 167 -2.32 23.61 1.96
N ALA A 168 -1.11 23.24 1.52
CA ALA A 168 -0.25 24.16 0.79
C ALA A 168 -0.84 24.51 -0.58
N PRO A 169 -0.65 25.77 -1.07
CA PRO A 169 -1.15 26.19 -2.38
C PRO A 169 -0.70 25.25 -3.50
N GLY A 170 -1.64 24.79 -4.31
CA GLY A 170 -1.36 23.88 -5.44
C GLY A 170 -1.45 22.40 -5.11
N ASN A 171 -1.62 22.03 -3.84
CA ASN A 171 -1.86 20.64 -3.42
C ASN A 171 -3.37 20.34 -3.32
N CYS A 172 -3.87 19.91 -2.15
CA CYS A 172 -5.28 19.54 -1.98
C CYS A 172 -6.16 20.77 -1.76
N THR A 173 -7.40 20.73 -2.25
CA THR A 173 -8.45 21.66 -1.82
C THR A 173 -8.87 21.37 -0.38
N GLU A 174 -9.58 22.30 0.26
CA GLU A 174 -10.14 22.09 1.59
C GLU A 174 -11.13 20.91 1.62
N GLU A 175 -11.95 20.76 0.58
CA GLU A 175 -12.88 19.65 0.42
C GLU A 175 -12.15 18.30 0.29
N GLN A 176 -11.11 18.23 -0.54
CA GLN A 176 -10.27 17.04 -0.69
C GLN A 176 -9.59 16.67 0.63
N THR A 177 -9.00 17.64 1.33
CA THR A 177 -8.37 17.40 2.63
C THR A 177 -9.37 16.86 3.65
N ARG A 178 -10.57 17.42 3.72
CA ARG A 178 -11.63 16.94 4.60
C ARG A 178 -12.06 15.52 4.23
N SER A 179 -12.28 15.24 2.94
CA SER A 179 -12.65 13.91 2.45
C SER A 179 -11.61 12.84 2.84
N PHE A 180 -10.31 13.16 2.80
CA PHE A 180 -9.26 12.24 3.27
C PHE A 180 -9.34 12.01 4.79
N LEU A 181 -9.55 13.06 5.57
CA LEU A 181 -9.66 12.93 7.03
C LEU A 181 -10.88 12.10 7.43
N ASP A 182 -12.02 12.32 6.77
CA ASP A 182 -13.24 11.55 7.01
C ASP A 182 -13.04 10.08 6.63
N HIS A 183 -12.39 9.81 5.48
CA HIS A 183 -12.05 8.45 5.05
C HIS A 183 -11.09 7.77 6.04
N ALA A 184 -10.04 8.47 6.44
CA ALA A 184 -9.07 7.97 7.40
C ALA A 184 -9.70 7.61 8.74
N ALA A 185 -10.60 8.47 9.25
CA ALA A 185 -11.31 8.20 10.50
C ALA A 185 -12.24 6.99 10.44
N ALA A 186 -12.77 6.66 9.25
CA ALA A 186 -13.72 5.56 9.06
C ALA A 186 -13.06 4.22 8.74
N HIS A 187 -11.89 4.21 8.07
CA HIS A 187 -11.36 3.01 7.40
C HIS A 187 -9.89 2.71 7.65
N ASP A 188 -9.11 3.64 8.26
CA ASP A 188 -7.67 3.46 8.39
C ASP A 188 -7.29 2.95 9.78
N HIS A 189 -6.43 1.94 9.80
CA HIS A 189 -5.86 1.31 11.00
C HIS A 189 -4.36 1.59 11.03
N TYR A 190 -3.99 2.73 11.61
CA TYR A 190 -2.58 3.13 11.66
C TYR A 190 -1.82 2.38 12.74
N THR A 191 -0.67 1.83 12.39
CA THR A 191 0.21 1.09 13.27
C THR A 191 1.57 1.79 13.38
N PRO A 192 2.18 1.89 14.57
CA PRO A 192 3.55 2.38 14.72
C PRO A 192 4.56 1.49 14.00
N LEU A 193 5.60 2.09 13.42
CA LEU A 193 6.66 1.35 12.72
C LEU A 193 7.28 0.23 13.57
N GLU A 194 7.49 0.49 14.88
CA GLU A 194 8.06 -0.48 15.80
C GLU A 194 7.14 -1.71 15.96
N GLU A 195 5.83 -1.48 16.05
CA GLU A 195 4.84 -2.55 16.14
C GLU A 195 4.77 -3.36 14.85
N HIS A 196 4.86 -2.72 13.67
CA HIS A 196 5.03 -3.45 12.40
C HIS A 196 6.23 -4.39 12.45
N PHE A 197 7.39 -3.92 12.96
CA PHE A 197 8.58 -4.76 13.08
C PHE A 197 8.39 -5.90 14.08
N ASP A 198 7.70 -5.68 15.18
CA ASP A 198 7.44 -6.73 16.16
C ASP A 198 6.51 -7.80 15.59
N LEU A 199 5.46 -7.42 14.90
CA LEU A 199 4.55 -8.34 14.20
C LEU A 199 5.26 -9.12 13.09
N LEU A 200 6.09 -8.46 12.29
CA LEU A 200 6.87 -9.12 11.23
C LEU A 200 7.89 -10.12 11.83
N ARG A 201 8.61 -9.76 12.91
CA ARG A 201 9.51 -10.69 13.61
C ARG A 201 8.77 -11.89 14.20
N ALA A 202 7.63 -11.65 14.84
CA ALA A 202 6.80 -12.71 15.41
C ALA A 202 6.29 -13.69 14.35
N THR A 203 6.06 -13.20 13.13
CA THR A 203 5.67 -14.03 11.98
C THR A 203 6.84 -14.83 11.41
N GLY A 204 8.10 -14.41 11.64
CA GLY A 204 9.29 -15.09 11.15
C GLY A 204 10.05 -14.35 10.04
N PHE A 205 9.65 -13.14 9.69
CA PHE A 205 10.40 -12.31 8.76
C PHE A 205 11.75 -11.89 9.36
N VAL A 206 12.74 -11.73 8.48
CA VAL A 206 14.10 -11.25 8.77
C VAL A 206 14.45 -10.05 7.87
N GLU A 207 15.62 -9.47 8.06
CA GLU A 207 16.11 -8.31 7.27
C GLU A 207 15.10 -7.14 7.28
N LEU A 208 14.57 -6.83 8.46
CA LEU A 208 13.57 -5.78 8.64
C LEU A 208 14.25 -4.40 8.67
N ASP A 209 13.79 -3.51 7.80
CA ASP A 209 14.25 -2.12 7.80
C ASP A 209 13.14 -1.16 7.33
N CYS A 210 13.22 0.09 7.77
CA CYS A 210 12.49 1.20 7.19
C CYS A 210 13.42 1.98 6.26
N VAL A 211 13.40 1.61 5.00
CA VAL A 211 14.39 2.02 4.00
C VAL A 211 14.19 3.43 3.44
N TRP A 212 13.03 4.01 3.71
CA TRP A 212 12.70 5.40 3.40
C TRP A 212 11.58 5.89 4.34
N ARG A 213 11.64 7.15 4.75
CA ARG A 213 10.57 7.78 5.54
C ARG A 213 10.45 9.27 5.24
N ASN A 214 9.20 9.74 5.13
CA ASN A 214 8.83 11.13 5.02
C ASN A 214 7.56 11.39 5.82
N TRP A 215 7.69 11.94 7.03
CA TRP A 215 6.63 12.14 8.01
C TRP A 215 5.88 10.85 8.34
N ILE A 216 4.57 10.78 7.96
CA ILE A 216 3.76 9.59 8.17
C ILE A 216 4.00 8.50 7.09
N TRP A 217 4.64 8.82 5.98
CA TRP A 217 4.87 7.88 4.87
C TRP A 217 6.21 7.16 5.05
N GLY A 218 6.22 5.86 4.89
CA GLY A 218 7.45 5.09 4.98
C GLY A 218 7.43 3.82 4.14
N ILE A 219 8.63 3.27 3.86
CA ILE A 219 8.80 2.01 3.14
C ILE A 219 9.39 0.99 4.11
N ILE A 220 8.67 -0.09 4.34
CA ILE A 220 9.12 -1.26 5.10
C ILE A 220 9.62 -2.32 4.13
N HIS A 221 10.81 -2.83 4.41
CA HIS A 221 11.40 -4.01 3.78
C HIS A 221 11.46 -5.16 4.76
N ALA A 222 11.10 -6.37 4.32
CA ALA A 222 11.19 -7.60 5.08
C ALA A 222 11.46 -8.79 4.15
N ARG A 223 12.09 -9.86 4.65
CA ARG A 223 12.34 -11.09 3.88
C ARG A 223 11.86 -12.33 4.62
N ARG A 224 11.28 -13.27 3.87
CA ARG A 224 11.13 -14.64 4.35
C ARG A 224 12.49 -15.33 4.31
N PRO A 225 12.95 -16.01 5.39
CA PRO A 225 14.18 -16.82 5.34
C PRO A 225 14.20 -17.83 4.20
N ALA A 226 15.41 -18.17 3.72
CA ALA A 226 15.63 -19.18 2.67
C ALA A 226 15.36 -20.61 3.19
#